data_3ed3fda91134923bc18af62401d2a27d
#
_entry.id   3ed3fda91134923bc18af62401d2a27d
#
_cell.length_a   1.000
_cell.length_b   1.000
_cell.length_c   1.000
_cell.angle_alpha   90.00
_cell.angle_beta   90.00
_cell.angle_gamma   90.00
#
_symmetry.space_group_name_H-M   'P 1'
#
loop_
_entity.id
_entity.type
_entity.pdbx_description
1 polymer ?
#
loop_
_entity_poly.entity_id
_entity_poly.type
_entity_poly.pdbx_seq_one_letter_code
_entity_poly.pdbx_strand_id
1 'polypeptide(L)'
;AWIDAYDPDVLIGWNVVGFDLWFLQQRCKAMGVSFALGRNHSRVVWRESQTNERRFAVVPGRVVLDGIELLRTATYSFTSFSLNAVSNELLGRGKQIEDVEQRADEILSLYANDRPALARYNLSDCRLVEAIFAHTKLMQFAIERSQLTGLGMDRMGGSVAAFDYLYLPRLHRSGFVAPVLVESGGASPGGYVLDAAPGLYDNVLVLDFKSLYPSIIRTYHVDPLALVMGIDEPDAIPGFKGARFS
;
A
#
# COMPACT_ATOMS: atom_id res chain seq x y z
N ALA A 1 27.25 -1.53 -9.58
CA ALA A 1 28.21 -2.64 -9.44
C ALA A 1 27.56 -3.84 -8.74
N TRP A 2 27.28 -3.83 -7.40
CA TRP A 2 26.73 -5.00 -6.69
C TRP A 2 25.34 -5.40 -7.21
N ILE A 3 24.40 -4.47 -7.30
CA ILE A 3 23.04 -4.71 -7.82
C ILE A 3 23.07 -5.23 -9.27
N ASP A 4 23.98 -4.74 -10.10
CA ASP A 4 24.12 -5.21 -11.47
C ASP A 4 24.68 -6.63 -11.54
N ALA A 5 25.58 -6.99 -10.61
CA ALA A 5 26.20 -8.32 -10.56
C ALA A 5 25.20 -9.39 -10.07
N TYR A 6 24.34 -9.07 -9.09
CA TYR A 6 23.35 -10.00 -8.54
C TYR A 6 22.01 -9.95 -9.28
N ASP A 7 21.75 -8.88 -10.03
CA ASP A 7 20.56 -8.64 -10.84
C ASP A 7 19.21 -9.02 -10.18
N PRO A 8 18.91 -8.53 -8.95
CA PRO A 8 17.68 -8.87 -8.27
C PRO A 8 16.46 -8.30 -9.01
N ASP A 9 15.37 -9.08 -9.09
CA ASP A 9 14.09 -8.61 -9.63
C ASP A 9 13.36 -7.70 -8.64
N VAL A 10 13.49 -7.97 -7.35
CA VAL A 10 12.78 -7.29 -6.28
C VAL A 10 13.76 -6.77 -5.22
N LEU A 11 13.59 -5.52 -4.84
CA LEU A 11 14.25 -4.89 -3.70
C LEU A 11 13.22 -4.73 -2.59
N ILE A 12 13.49 -5.29 -1.42
CA ILE A 12 12.63 -5.14 -0.24
C ILE A 12 13.32 -4.28 0.81
N GLY A 13 12.53 -3.59 1.62
CA GLY A 13 13.07 -2.78 2.71
C GLY A 13 11.99 -2.26 3.64
N TRP A 14 12.42 -1.49 4.63
CA TRP A 14 11.58 -0.87 5.64
C TRP A 14 11.66 0.64 5.54
N ASN A 15 10.62 1.30 5.10
CA ASN A 15 10.63 2.71 4.66
C ASN A 15 11.68 2.99 3.58
N VAL A 16 11.96 1.98 2.78
CA VAL A 16 13.07 2.00 1.81
C VAL A 16 12.91 3.07 0.74
N VAL A 17 11.67 3.36 0.33
CA VAL A 17 11.38 4.40 -0.66
C VAL A 17 11.49 5.78 -0.04
N GLY A 18 10.88 5.98 1.14
CA GLY A 18 10.83 7.27 1.82
C GLY A 18 12.17 7.72 2.40
N PHE A 19 13.03 6.78 2.78
CA PHE A 19 14.30 7.08 3.43
C PHE A 19 15.51 6.61 2.63
N ASP A 20 15.75 5.29 2.53
CA ASP A 20 17.03 4.78 1.99
C ASP A 20 17.29 5.19 0.55
N LEU A 21 16.36 4.91 -0.36
CA LEU A 21 16.53 5.24 -1.78
C LEU A 21 16.55 6.75 -2.01
N TRP A 22 15.71 7.49 -1.28
CA TRP A 22 15.70 8.94 -1.36
C TRP A 22 17.00 9.56 -0.88
N PHE A 23 17.52 9.11 0.27
CA PHE A 23 18.79 9.57 0.80
C PHE A 23 19.94 9.28 -0.17
N LEU A 24 20.01 8.06 -0.73
CA LEU A 24 21.00 7.68 -1.73
C LEU A 24 20.91 8.55 -2.99
N GLN A 25 19.70 8.85 -3.46
CA GLN A 25 19.48 9.78 -4.57
C GLN A 25 20.08 11.16 -4.29
N GLN A 26 19.82 11.72 -3.08
CA GLN A 26 20.36 13.03 -2.71
C GLN A 26 21.91 12.99 -2.60
N ARG A 27 22.46 11.93 -2.04
CA ARG A 27 23.92 11.74 -1.96
C ARG A 27 24.55 11.61 -3.33
N CYS A 28 23.99 10.82 -4.21
CA CYS A 28 24.45 10.68 -5.59
C CYS A 28 24.43 12.04 -6.32
N LYS A 29 23.32 12.79 -6.16
CA LYS A 29 23.21 14.14 -6.73
C LYS A 29 24.28 15.08 -6.20
N ALA A 30 24.55 15.09 -4.90
CA ALA A 30 25.59 15.93 -4.28
C ALA A 30 27.00 15.57 -4.74
N MET A 31 27.23 14.31 -5.10
CA MET A 31 28.52 13.81 -5.57
C MET A 31 28.67 13.83 -7.10
N GLY A 32 27.67 14.31 -7.85
CA GLY A 32 27.68 14.29 -9.32
C GLY A 32 27.60 12.89 -9.92
N VAL A 33 27.13 11.89 -9.16
CA VAL A 33 26.99 10.48 -9.58
C VAL A 33 25.56 10.20 -9.99
N SER A 34 25.38 9.43 -11.06
CA SER A 34 24.04 8.99 -11.48
C SER A 34 23.50 7.91 -10.54
N PHE A 35 22.28 8.11 -10.01
CA PHE A 35 21.57 7.09 -9.24
C PHE A 35 20.83 6.16 -10.20
N ALA A 36 21.53 5.15 -10.70
CA ALA A 36 21.09 4.22 -11.72
C ALA A 36 20.99 2.80 -11.13
N LEU A 37 19.85 2.47 -10.52
CA LEU A 37 19.58 1.16 -9.95
C LEU A 37 18.79 0.23 -10.91
N GLY A 38 18.22 0.80 -11.97
CA GLY A 38 17.46 0.03 -12.95
C GLY A 38 18.36 -0.81 -13.85
N ARG A 39 17.77 -1.81 -14.52
CA ARG A 39 18.44 -2.59 -15.54
C ARG A 39 18.90 -1.69 -16.69
N ASN A 40 19.95 -2.10 -17.36
CA ASN A 40 20.63 -1.29 -18.39
C ASN A 40 21.07 0.10 -17.89
N HIS A 41 21.48 0.19 -16.63
CA HIS A 41 21.90 1.44 -15.98
C HIS A 41 20.84 2.55 -16.01
N SER A 42 19.56 2.16 -16.05
CA SER A 42 18.46 3.10 -16.03
C SER A 42 18.37 3.81 -14.69
N ARG A 43 18.08 5.12 -14.75
CA ARG A 43 17.94 5.95 -13.54
C ARG A 43 16.62 5.63 -12.84
N VAL A 44 16.60 5.80 -11.52
CA VAL A 44 15.39 5.78 -10.72
C VAL A 44 14.53 6.98 -11.09
N VAL A 45 13.25 6.72 -11.38
CA VAL A 45 12.25 7.76 -11.69
C VAL A 45 11.41 7.98 -10.43
N TRP A 46 11.36 9.23 -9.99
CA TRP A 46 10.57 9.64 -8.85
C TRP A 46 9.23 10.21 -9.27
N ARG A 47 8.19 9.82 -8.57
CA ARG A 47 6.86 10.40 -8.68
C ARG A 47 6.43 10.88 -7.31
N GLU A 48 5.82 12.06 -7.26
CA GLU A 48 5.24 12.62 -6.05
C GLU A 48 3.71 12.57 -6.17
N SER A 49 3.05 12.28 -5.06
CA SER A 49 1.59 12.35 -5.00
C SER A 49 1.17 13.83 -4.98
N GLN A 50 0.14 14.16 -5.75
CA GLN A 50 -0.42 15.51 -5.75
C GLN A 50 -1.23 15.84 -4.47
N THR A 51 -1.64 14.82 -3.70
CA THR A 51 -2.55 14.97 -2.57
C THR A 51 -1.88 14.77 -1.21
N ASN A 52 -0.72 14.17 -1.18
CA ASN A 52 0.03 13.94 0.05
C ASN A 52 1.54 13.90 -0.29
N GLU A 53 2.40 14.14 0.69
CA GLU A 53 3.87 14.14 0.53
C GLU A 53 4.49 12.78 0.21
N ARG A 54 3.71 11.83 -0.30
CA ARG A 54 4.21 10.48 -0.64
C ARG A 54 5.03 10.51 -1.91
N ARG A 55 6.18 9.86 -1.85
CA ARG A 55 7.07 9.61 -2.97
C ARG A 55 6.99 8.17 -3.41
N PHE A 56 7.12 7.97 -4.70
CA PHE A 56 7.19 6.65 -5.32
C PHE A 56 8.49 6.56 -6.12
N ALA A 57 9.24 5.50 -5.92
CA ALA A 57 10.46 5.22 -6.66
C ALA A 57 10.19 4.13 -7.69
N VAL A 58 10.28 4.45 -8.97
CA VAL A 58 10.20 3.47 -10.05
C VAL A 58 11.62 3.14 -10.49
N VAL A 59 12.01 1.89 -10.32
CA VAL A 59 13.31 1.35 -10.73
C VAL A 59 13.10 0.52 -11.99
N PRO A 60 13.44 1.02 -13.19
CA PRO A 60 13.14 0.31 -14.43
C PRO A 60 13.72 -1.09 -14.45
N GLY A 61 12.86 -2.07 -14.76
CA GLY A 61 13.23 -3.49 -14.77
C GLY A 61 13.33 -4.17 -13.40
N ARG A 62 13.03 -3.48 -12.30
CA ARG A 62 12.98 -4.03 -10.93
C ARG A 62 11.76 -3.52 -10.18
N VAL A 63 11.34 -4.25 -9.18
CA VAL A 63 10.26 -3.86 -8.27
C VAL A 63 10.85 -3.45 -6.92
N VAL A 64 10.35 -2.38 -6.32
CA VAL A 64 10.70 -1.98 -4.95
C VAL A 64 9.50 -2.16 -4.05
N LEU A 65 9.63 -2.98 -3.02
CA LEU A 65 8.55 -3.27 -2.07
C LEU A 65 8.92 -2.72 -0.68
N ASP A 66 8.11 -1.79 -0.22
CA ASP A 66 8.23 -1.23 1.13
C ASP A 66 7.37 -2.03 2.11
N GLY A 67 7.99 -2.58 3.16
CA GLY A 67 7.31 -3.43 4.14
C GLY A 67 6.20 -2.69 4.89
N ILE A 68 6.38 -1.41 5.20
CA ILE A 68 5.36 -0.60 5.89
C ILE A 68 4.12 -0.45 5.01
N GLU A 69 4.31 -0.07 3.75
CA GLU A 69 3.19 0.15 2.82
C GLU A 69 2.45 -1.15 2.49
N LEU A 70 3.19 -2.26 2.37
CA LEU A 70 2.59 -3.58 2.15
C LEU A 70 1.77 -4.03 3.36
N LEU A 71 2.30 -3.91 4.58
CA LEU A 71 1.55 -4.27 5.80
C LEU A 71 0.28 -3.45 5.94
N ARG A 72 0.35 -2.14 5.71
CA ARG A 72 -0.84 -1.27 5.71
C ARG A 72 -1.86 -1.69 4.67
N THR A 73 -1.40 -2.02 3.46
CA THR A 73 -2.27 -2.48 2.38
C THR A 73 -2.89 -3.85 2.69
N ALA A 74 -2.15 -4.72 3.39
CA ALA A 74 -2.62 -6.01 3.89
C ALA A 74 -3.47 -5.89 5.17
N THR A 75 -3.87 -4.67 5.56
CA THR A 75 -4.73 -4.35 6.70
C THR A 75 -4.14 -4.65 8.09
N TYR A 76 -2.83 -4.80 8.20
CA TYR A 76 -2.18 -4.87 9.52
C TYR A 76 -2.24 -3.51 10.22
N SER A 77 -2.50 -3.53 11.51
CA SER A 77 -2.52 -2.35 12.38
C SER A 77 -1.60 -2.58 13.55
N PHE A 78 -0.68 -1.66 13.79
CA PHE A 78 0.28 -1.68 14.89
C PHE A 78 0.25 -0.33 15.60
N THR A 79 0.62 -0.30 16.89
CA THR A 79 0.79 0.95 17.64
C THR A 79 1.88 1.83 17.03
N SER A 80 2.89 1.20 16.41
CA SER A 80 3.96 1.88 15.68
C SER A 80 4.44 0.98 14.54
N PHE A 81 4.65 1.57 13.36
CA PHE A 81 5.27 0.89 12.22
C PHE A 81 6.81 0.96 12.23
N SER A 82 7.44 1.24 13.38
CA SER A 82 8.88 1.09 13.49
C SER A 82 9.28 -0.38 13.35
N LEU A 83 10.44 -0.66 12.73
CA LEU A 83 10.92 -2.03 12.53
C LEU A 83 10.99 -2.80 13.85
N ASN A 84 11.40 -2.12 14.95
CA ASN A 84 11.48 -2.73 16.27
C ASN A 84 10.10 -3.13 16.83
N ALA A 85 9.10 -2.24 16.75
CA ALA A 85 7.76 -2.53 17.25
C ALA A 85 7.12 -3.68 16.47
N VAL A 86 7.16 -3.64 15.14
CA VAL A 86 6.57 -4.67 14.29
C VAL A 86 7.28 -6.02 14.43
N SER A 87 8.62 -6.03 14.50
CA SER A 87 9.36 -7.28 14.69
C SER A 87 9.13 -7.90 16.08
N ASN A 88 9.01 -7.10 17.12
CA ASN A 88 8.66 -7.60 18.46
C ASN A 88 7.26 -8.21 18.48
N GLU A 89 6.27 -7.54 17.87
CA GLU A 89 4.88 -8.01 17.85
C GLU A 89 4.70 -9.28 17.01
N LEU A 90 5.31 -9.34 15.81
CA LEU A 90 5.13 -10.46 14.91
C LEU A 90 6.08 -11.65 15.16
N LEU A 91 7.31 -11.38 15.61
CA LEU A 91 8.38 -12.37 15.68
C LEU A 91 8.84 -12.66 17.11
N GLY A 92 8.37 -11.90 18.10
CA GLY A 92 8.84 -11.98 19.50
C GLY A 92 10.30 -11.58 19.66
N ARG A 93 10.89 -10.85 18.71
CA ARG A 93 12.28 -10.37 18.74
C ARG A 93 12.40 -9.03 18.06
N GLY A 94 13.21 -8.14 18.62
CA GLY A 94 13.43 -6.79 18.11
C GLY A 94 14.87 -6.50 17.71
N LYS A 95 15.15 -5.23 17.51
CA LYS A 95 16.50 -4.72 17.22
C LYS A 95 17.46 -4.93 18.38
N GLN A 96 18.74 -5.04 18.06
CA GLN A 96 19.81 -5.15 19.06
C GLN A 96 20.01 -3.87 19.88
N ILE A 97 19.68 -2.70 19.32
CA ILE A 97 19.76 -1.40 20.01
C ILE A 97 18.33 -0.95 20.29
N GLU A 98 17.95 -0.95 21.56
CA GLU A 98 16.57 -0.66 22.01
C GLU A 98 16.34 0.83 22.28
N ASP A 99 17.36 1.56 22.76
CA ASP A 99 17.23 2.96 23.14
C ASP A 99 17.20 3.88 21.92
N VAL A 100 16.06 4.57 21.72
CA VAL A 100 15.82 5.45 20.56
C VAL A 100 16.62 6.75 20.68
N GLU A 101 16.83 7.26 21.91
CA GLU A 101 17.51 8.56 22.12
C GLU A 101 19.02 8.45 21.92
N GLN A 102 19.62 7.31 22.30
CA GLN A 102 21.06 7.08 22.18
C GLN A 102 21.47 6.44 20.85
N ARG A 103 20.51 5.99 20.02
CA ARG A 103 20.77 5.25 18.77
C ARG A 103 21.66 6.02 17.80
N ALA A 104 21.41 7.31 17.61
CA ALA A 104 22.19 8.12 16.66
C ALA A 104 23.67 8.20 17.08
N ASP A 105 23.92 8.44 18.36
CA ASP A 105 25.26 8.55 18.90
C ASP A 105 25.99 7.21 18.89
N GLU A 106 25.28 6.12 19.16
CA GLU A 106 25.84 4.77 19.10
C GLU A 106 26.21 4.39 17.65
N ILE A 107 25.34 4.67 16.66
CA ILE A 107 25.66 4.47 15.24
C ILE A 107 26.88 5.28 14.81
N LEU A 108 26.96 6.53 15.22
CA LEU A 108 28.12 7.38 14.94
C LEU A 108 29.39 6.84 15.59
N SER A 109 29.30 6.39 16.82
CA SER A 109 30.40 5.75 17.55
C SER A 109 30.88 4.46 16.86
N LEU A 110 29.94 3.59 16.46
CA LEU A 110 30.24 2.37 15.71
C LEU A 110 30.87 2.69 14.34
N TYR A 111 30.39 3.73 13.66
CA TYR A 111 30.96 4.14 12.38
C TYR A 111 32.41 4.62 12.51
N ALA A 112 32.71 5.34 13.59
CA ALA A 112 34.05 5.84 13.86
C ALA A 112 35.02 4.75 14.35
N ASN A 113 34.55 3.84 15.22
CA ASN A 113 35.41 2.98 16.04
C ASN A 113 35.29 1.47 15.68
N ASP A 114 34.11 0.98 15.23
CA ASP A 114 33.88 -0.44 14.90
C ASP A 114 32.93 -0.63 13.73
N ARG A 115 33.42 -0.38 12.53
CA ARG A 115 32.63 -0.57 11.28
C ARG A 115 32.13 -2.00 11.08
N PRO A 116 32.88 -3.08 11.46
CA PRO A 116 32.35 -4.43 11.42
C PRO A 116 31.13 -4.64 12.31
N ALA A 117 31.10 -4.06 13.53
CA ALA A 117 29.92 -4.10 14.39
C ALA A 117 28.74 -3.34 13.77
N LEU A 118 28.97 -2.18 13.17
CA LEU A 118 27.93 -1.44 12.43
C LEU A 118 27.37 -2.27 11.26
N ALA A 119 28.23 -2.96 10.53
CA ALA A 119 27.79 -3.84 9.43
C ALA A 119 26.95 -5.02 9.94
N ARG A 120 27.31 -5.63 11.08
CA ARG A 120 26.50 -6.67 11.73
C ARG A 120 25.15 -6.15 12.20
N TYR A 121 25.11 -4.94 12.77
CA TYR A 121 23.89 -4.28 13.16
C TYR A 121 22.95 -4.08 11.95
N ASN A 122 23.46 -3.50 10.88
CA ASN A 122 22.68 -3.30 9.64
C ASN A 122 22.19 -4.63 9.04
N LEU A 123 23.03 -5.66 9.04
CA LEU A 123 22.63 -6.99 8.58
C LEU A 123 21.50 -7.58 9.44
N SER A 124 21.53 -7.34 10.76
CA SER A 124 20.45 -7.77 11.65
C SER A 124 19.13 -7.09 11.30
N ASP A 125 19.14 -5.78 11.01
CA ASP A 125 17.93 -5.06 10.56
C ASP A 125 17.40 -5.62 9.24
N CYS A 126 18.28 -5.91 8.27
CA CYS A 126 17.89 -6.54 7.00
C CYS A 126 17.24 -7.93 7.22
N ARG A 127 17.79 -8.74 8.13
CA ARG A 127 17.23 -10.06 8.47
C ARG A 127 15.87 -9.98 9.18
N LEU A 128 15.64 -8.94 9.98
CA LEU A 128 14.31 -8.68 10.55
C LEU A 128 13.28 -8.36 9.46
N VAL A 129 13.64 -7.53 8.49
CA VAL A 129 12.76 -7.23 7.34
C VAL A 129 12.43 -8.52 6.57
N GLU A 130 13.44 -9.31 6.22
CA GLU A 130 13.25 -10.61 5.54
C GLU A 130 12.33 -11.54 6.35
N ALA A 131 12.55 -11.64 7.65
CA ALA A 131 11.74 -12.47 8.55
C ALA A 131 10.27 -11.99 8.64
N ILE A 132 10.03 -10.68 8.66
CA ILE A 132 8.67 -10.11 8.62
C ILE A 132 8.00 -10.47 7.30
N PHE A 133 8.67 -10.28 6.15
CA PHE A 133 8.13 -10.64 4.84
C PHE A 133 7.79 -12.13 4.74
N ALA A 134 8.64 -12.99 5.29
CA ALA A 134 8.39 -14.44 5.33
C ALA A 134 7.21 -14.82 6.23
N HIS A 135 7.17 -14.27 7.46
CA HIS A 135 6.13 -14.55 8.44
C HIS A 135 4.74 -14.12 7.95
N THR A 136 4.65 -12.92 7.38
CA THR A 136 3.39 -12.32 6.91
C THR A 136 3.07 -12.65 5.46
N LYS A 137 3.96 -13.36 4.74
CA LYS A 137 3.82 -13.70 3.32
C LYS A 137 3.63 -12.47 2.42
N LEU A 138 4.25 -11.35 2.74
CA LEU A 138 4.06 -10.09 1.99
C LEU A 138 4.45 -10.17 0.53
N MET A 139 5.46 -10.97 0.18
CA MET A 139 5.84 -11.19 -1.23
C MET A 139 4.70 -11.86 -2.00
N GLN A 140 4.14 -12.93 -1.43
CA GLN A 140 3.01 -13.63 -2.04
C GLN A 140 1.79 -12.72 -2.16
N PHE A 141 1.48 -11.96 -1.10
CA PHE A 141 0.42 -10.96 -1.12
C PHE A 141 0.59 -9.94 -2.25
N ALA A 142 1.81 -9.40 -2.44
CA ALA A 142 2.09 -8.43 -3.50
C ALA A 142 1.87 -9.04 -4.91
N ILE A 143 2.31 -10.29 -5.12
CA ILE A 143 2.12 -11.02 -6.38
C ILE A 143 0.62 -11.26 -6.66
N GLU A 144 -0.09 -11.87 -5.71
CA GLU A 144 -1.52 -12.18 -5.85
C GLU A 144 -2.36 -10.91 -6.06
N ARG A 145 -2.04 -9.85 -5.30
CA ARG A 145 -2.69 -8.55 -5.48
C ARG A 145 -2.47 -7.99 -6.89
N SER A 146 -1.23 -8.04 -7.39
CA SER A 146 -0.90 -7.58 -8.74
C SER A 146 -1.66 -8.38 -9.81
N GLN A 147 -1.73 -9.69 -9.67
CA GLN A 147 -2.48 -10.57 -10.59
C GLN A 147 -3.99 -10.28 -10.57
N LEU A 148 -4.56 -10.05 -9.39
CA LEU A 148 -6.00 -9.80 -9.25
C LEU A 148 -6.41 -8.40 -9.69
N THR A 149 -5.55 -7.41 -9.51
CA THR A 149 -5.89 -6.01 -9.76
C THR A 149 -5.33 -5.43 -11.06
N GLY A 150 -4.41 -6.14 -11.72
CA GLY A 150 -3.66 -5.63 -12.88
C GLY A 150 -2.72 -4.46 -12.56
N LEU A 151 -2.55 -4.12 -11.27
CA LEU A 151 -1.64 -3.07 -10.83
C LEU A 151 -0.23 -3.63 -10.63
N GLY A 152 0.79 -2.82 -10.83
CA GLY A 152 2.16 -3.19 -10.48
C GLY A 152 2.29 -3.56 -9.00
N MET A 153 3.21 -4.47 -8.68
CA MET A 153 3.42 -4.95 -7.30
C MET A 153 3.81 -3.82 -6.34
N ASP A 154 4.49 -2.80 -6.82
CA ASP A 154 4.91 -1.59 -6.09
C ASP A 154 3.84 -0.49 -6.06
N ARG A 155 2.72 -0.67 -6.77
CA ARG A 155 1.63 0.32 -6.83
C ARG A 155 0.58 0.03 -5.75
N MET A 156 0.77 0.62 -4.57
CA MET A 156 -0.23 0.56 -3.50
C MET A 156 -1.34 1.60 -3.74
N GLY A 157 -2.58 1.25 -3.42
CA GLY A 157 -3.76 2.06 -3.76
C GLY A 157 -4.30 1.78 -5.17
N GLY A 158 -5.03 2.74 -5.75
CA GLY A 158 -5.59 2.62 -7.11
C GLY A 158 -6.82 1.72 -7.19
N SER A 159 -7.73 1.82 -6.21
CA SER A 159 -8.97 1.01 -6.16
C SER A 159 -9.84 1.16 -7.41
N VAL A 160 -9.92 2.36 -7.97
CA VAL A 160 -10.66 2.61 -9.23
C VAL A 160 -10.03 1.84 -10.38
N ALA A 161 -8.71 1.96 -10.58
CA ALA A 161 -8.03 1.24 -11.65
C ALA A 161 -8.10 -0.29 -11.46
N ALA A 162 -8.09 -0.79 -10.21
CA ALA A 162 -8.30 -2.20 -9.92
C ALA A 162 -9.73 -2.65 -10.25
N PHE A 163 -10.72 -1.82 -9.92
CA PHE A 163 -12.11 -2.06 -10.30
C PHE A 163 -12.27 -2.12 -11.83
N ASP A 164 -11.76 -1.12 -12.54
CA ASP A 164 -11.81 -1.07 -14.01
C ASP A 164 -11.16 -2.30 -14.64
N TYR A 165 -10.01 -2.72 -14.16
CA TYR A 165 -9.34 -3.91 -14.65
C TYR A 165 -10.17 -5.19 -14.49
N LEU A 166 -10.92 -5.31 -13.40
CA LEU A 166 -11.80 -6.46 -13.16
C LEU A 166 -13.15 -6.34 -13.85
N TYR A 167 -13.71 -5.14 -13.89
CA TYR A 167 -15.08 -4.88 -14.32
C TYR A 167 -15.21 -4.76 -15.85
N LEU A 168 -14.39 -3.94 -16.52
CA LEU A 168 -14.50 -3.67 -17.94
C LEU A 168 -14.43 -4.93 -18.82
N PRO A 169 -13.52 -5.90 -18.59
CA PRO A 169 -13.52 -7.14 -19.38
C PRO A 169 -14.78 -7.98 -19.21
N ARG A 170 -15.44 -7.92 -18.05
CA ARG A 170 -16.71 -8.62 -17.78
C ARG A 170 -17.85 -7.91 -18.50
N LEU A 171 -17.90 -6.59 -18.40
CA LEU A 171 -18.86 -5.73 -19.09
C LEU A 171 -18.82 -5.97 -20.60
N HIS A 172 -17.62 -5.97 -21.22
CA HIS A 172 -17.44 -6.22 -22.64
C HIS A 172 -17.90 -7.61 -23.06
N ARG A 173 -17.60 -8.64 -22.26
CA ARG A 173 -18.08 -10.01 -22.54
C ARG A 173 -19.61 -10.13 -22.45
N SER A 174 -20.27 -9.28 -21.68
CA SER A 174 -21.73 -9.19 -21.60
C SER A 174 -22.34 -8.36 -22.74
N GLY A 175 -21.53 -7.85 -23.66
CA GLY A 175 -22.01 -7.11 -24.84
C GLY A 175 -22.18 -5.60 -24.62
N PHE A 176 -21.71 -5.07 -23.49
CA PHE A 176 -21.80 -3.64 -23.15
C PHE A 176 -20.44 -2.97 -23.23
N VAL A 177 -20.44 -1.65 -23.47
CA VAL A 177 -19.24 -0.81 -23.49
C VAL A 177 -19.45 0.35 -22.53
N ALA A 178 -18.47 0.59 -21.66
CA ALA A 178 -18.52 1.75 -20.77
C ALA A 178 -18.44 3.05 -21.59
N PRO A 179 -19.23 4.08 -21.24
CA PRO A 179 -19.17 5.37 -21.92
C PRO A 179 -17.84 6.07 -21.64
N VAL A 180 -17.48 7.04 -22.48
CA VAL A 180 -16.37 7.95 -22.19
C VAL A 180 -16.74 8.77 -20.95
N LEU A 181 -15.78 8.94 -20.03
CA LEU A 181 -15.96 9.80 -18.85
C LEU A 181 -16.32 11.22 -19.32
N VAL A 182 -17.54 11.64 -19.04
CA VAL A 182 -17.91 13.05 -19.01
C VAL A 182 -17.57 13.60 -17.63
N GLU A 183 -17.30 14.90 -17.55
CA GLU A 183 -17.02 15.56 -16.27
C GLU A 183 -18.03 15.10 -15.21
N SER A 184 -17.53 14.55 -14.13
CA SER A 184 -18.34 13.96 -13.07
C SER A 184 -19.25 15.03 -12.49
N GLY A 185 -20.54 14.82 -12.54
CA GLY A 185 -21.50 15.57 -11.73
C GLY A 185 -21.06 15.47 -10.26
N GLY A 186 -21.11 16.58 -9.55
CA GLY A 186 -20.56 16.88 -8.23
C GLY A 186 -20.42 15.74 -7.22
N ALA A 187 -19.70 16.02 -6.14
CA ALA A 187 -19.43 15.05 -5.08
C ALA A 187 -20.72 14.38 -4.56
N SER A 188 -20.70 13.05 -4.45
CA SER A 188 -21.78 12.32 -3.78
C SER A 188 -21.87 12.79 -2.32
N PRO A 189 -23.07 13.07 -1.79
CA PRO A 189 -23.21 13.33 -0.36
C PRO A 189 -22.72 12.11 0.42
N GLY A 190 -21.99 12.34 1.50
CA GLY A 190 -21.56 11.28 2.41
C GLY A 190 -22.72 10.49 3.00
N GLY A 191 -22.40 9.39 3.69
CA GLY A 191 -23.39 8.61 4.43
C GLY A 191 -24.03 9.42 5.56
N TYR A 192 -25.21 8.98 6.01
CA TYR A 192 -25.86 9.54 7.20
C TYR A 192 -25.02 9.19 8.43
N VAL A 193 -24.66 10.20 9.19
CA VAL A 193 -23.99 10.07 10.48
C VAL A 193 -24.98 10.39 11.58
N LEU A 194 -25.15 9.45 12.51
CA LEU A 194 -25.98 9.68 13.71
C LEU A 194 -25.33 10.74 14.62
N ASP A 195 -26.14 11.56 15.24
CA ASP A 195 -25.67 12.48 16.27
C ASP A 195 -25.12 11.70 17.47
N ALA A 196 -23.95 12.10 17.96
CA ALA A 196 -23.37 11.50 19.13
C ALA A 196 -24.16 11.89 20.38
N ALA A 197 -24.40 10.93 21.26
CA ALA A 197 -24.95 11.17 22.60
C ALA A 197 -23.82 10.91 23.64
N PRO A 198 -22.99 11.92 23.96
CA PRO A 198 -21.88 11.74 24.89
C PRO A 198 -22.37 11.40 26.29
N GLY A 199 -21.71 10.44 26.96
CA GLY A 199 -22.08 10.03 28.31
C GLY A 199 -21.27 8.84 28.79
N LEU A 200 -21.50 8.45 30.05
CA LEU A 200 -21.05 7.19 30.61
C LEU A 200 -22.20 6.20 30.54
N TYR A 201 -21.94 5.06 29.94
CA TYR A 201 -22.95 4.03 29.73
C TYR A 201 -22.47 2.70 30.30
N ASP A 202 -23.34 2.02 31.04
CA ASP A 202 -23.10 0.67 31.54
C ASP A 202 -23.61 -0.37 30.53
N ASN A 203 -22.95 -1.52 30.48
CA ASN A 203 -23.36 -2.67 29.64
C ASN A 203 -23.50 -2.34 28.14
N VAL A 204 -22.49 -1.66 27.58
CA VAL A 204 -22.50 -1.27 26.15
C VAL A 204 -22.24 -2.50 25.28
N LEU A 205 -23.18 -2.77 24.35
CA LEU A 205 -23.03 -3.77 23.31
C LEU A 205 -22.57 -3.10 22.01
N VAL A 206 -21.38 -3.47 21.54
CA VAL A 206 -20.83 -2.99 20.26
C VAL A 206 -21.06 -4.03 19.20
N LEU A 207 -21.83 -3.67 18.17
CA LEU A 207 -22.16 -4.53 17.01
C LEU A 207 -21.63 -3.87 15.74
N ASP A 208 -21.10 -4.68 14.85
CA ASP A 208 -20.68 -4.27 13.51
C ASP A 208 -21.19 -5.23 12.45
N PHE A 209 -21.55 -4.71 11.28
CA PHE A 209 -21.98 -5.54 10.15
C PHE A 209 -20.76 -6.12 9.44
N LYS A 210 -20.66 -7.45 9.48
CA LYS A 210 -19.61 -8.14 8.71
C LYS A 210 -19.74 -7.80 7.23
N SER A 211 -18.68 -7.25 6.66
CA SER A 211 -18.61 -6.90 5.22
C SER A 211 -19.76 -5.98 4.77
N LEU A 212 -20.02 -4.89 5.49
CA LEU A 212 -21.15 -3.97 5.25
C LEU A 212 -21.30 -3.58 3.78
N TYR A 213 -20.27 -2.97 3.17
CA TYR A 213 -20.32 -2.56 1.77
C TYR A 213 -20.54 -3.72 0.79
N PRO A 214 -19.80 -4.81 0.84
CA PRO A 214 -20.06 -5.98 -0.02
C PRO A 214 -21.47 -6.55 0.16
N SER A 215 -22.01 -6.55 1.37
CA SER A 215 -23.37 -7.03 1.64
C SER A 215 -24.42 -6.13 0.99
N ILE A 216 -24.28 -4.81 1.11
CA ILE A 216 -25.17 -3.84 0.47
C ILE A 216 -25.11 -3.97 -1.06
N ILE A 217 -23.90 -4.00 -1.62
CA ILE A 217 -23.69 -4.13 -3.07
C ILE A 217 -24.40 -5.39 -3.61
N ARG A 218 -24.25 -6.52 -2.92
CA ARG A 218 -24.85 -7.80 -3.34
C ARG A 218 -26.35 -7.85 -3.15
N THR A 219 -26.87 -7.24 -2.08
CA THR A 219 -28.31 -7.31 -1.75
C THR A 219 -29.12 -6.37 -2.64
N TYR A 220 -28.58 -5.22 -2.96
CA TYR A 220 -29.29 -4.19 -3.72
C TYR A 220 -28.77 -4.06 -5.17
N HIS A 221 -27.95 -5.00 -5.63
CA HIS A 221 -27.35 -5.02 -6.98
C HIS A 221 -26.65 -3.69 -7.34
N VAL A 222 -26.00 -3.05 -6.39
CA VAL A 222 -25.35 -1.72 -6.60
C VAL A 222 -24.17 -1.87 -7.54
N ASP A 223 -24.44 -1.63 -8.83
CA ASP A 223 -23.52 -1.85 -9.94
C ASP A 223 -23.79 -0.80 -11.03
N PRO A 224 -22.75 -0.27 -11.72
CA PRO A 224 -22.94 0.73 -12.77
C PRO A 224 -23.85 0.29 -13.92
N LEU A 225 -23.75 -0.98 -14.34
CA LEU A 225 -24.62 -1.51 -15.40
C LEU A 225 -26.05 -1.67 -14.88
N ALA A 226 -26.22 -2.26 -13.69
CA ALA A 226 -27.51 -2.43 -13.06
C ALA A 226 -28.25 -1.09 -12.85
N LEU A 227 -27.51 -0.02 -12.55
CA LEU A 227 -28.07 1.34 -12.46
C LEU A 227 -28.65 1.81 -13.80
N VAL A 228 -27.91 1.61 -14.90
CA VAL A 228 -28.36 2.01 -16.23
C VAL A 228 -29.55 1.17 -16.70
N MET A 229 -29.49 -0.13 -16.49
CA MET A 229 -30.56 -1.05 -16.89
C MET A 229 -31.83 -0.87 -16.04
N GLY A 230 -31.68 -0.57 -14.77
CA GLY A 230 -32.79 -0.40 -13.82
C GLY A 230 -33.66 0.85 -14.04
N ILE A 231 -33.25 1.78 -14.92
CA ILE A 231 -34.03 3.02 -15.20
C ILE A 231 -35.43 2.67 -15.73
N ASP A 232 -35.49 1.75 -16.68
CA ASP A 232 -36.71 1.39 -17.40
C ASP A 232 -37.32 0.05 -16.93
N GLU A 233 -36.74 -0.57 -15.91
CA GLU A 233 -37.16 -1.89 -15.42
C GLU A 233 -38.21 -1.75 -14.31
N PRO A 234 -39.44 -2.31 -14.48
CA PRO A 234 -40.52 -2.18 -13.49
C PRO A 234 -40.16 -2.76 -12.12
N ASP A 235 -39.44 -3.90 -12.11
CA ASP A 235 -39.10 -4.66 -10.89
C ASP A 235 -37.73 -4.29 -10.33
N ALA A 236 -37.08 -3.24 -10.84
CA ALA A 236 -35.78 -2.79 -10.37
C ALA A 236 -35.80 -2.40 -8.89
N ILE A 237 -34.74 -2.78 -8.17
CA ILE A 237 -34.58 -2.52 -6.75
C ILE A 237 -34.42 -1.01 -6.51
N PRO A 238 -35.25 -0.37 -5.67
CA PRO A 238 -35.14 1.05 -5.39
C PRO A 238 -33.92 1.34 -4.52
N GLY A 239 -33.15 2.32 -4.96
CA GLY A 239 -31.97 2.81 -4.26
C GLY A 239 -32.18 4.26 -3.75
N PHE A 240 -31.07 4.85 -3.25
CA PHE A 240 -31.06 6.20 -2.71
C PHE A 240 -31.28 7.26 -3.81
N LYS A 241 -32.00 8.34 -3.47
CA LYS A 241 -32.30 9.47 -4.40
C LYS A 241 -32.93 9.08 -5.73
N GLY A 242 -33.75 8.05 -5.75
CA GLY A 242 -34.44 7.61 -6.95
C GLY A 242 -33.60 6.73 -7.90
N ALA A 243 -32.42 6.31 -7.50
CA ALA A 243 -31.69 5.28 -8.20
C ALA A 243 -32.49 3.98 -8.23
N ARG A 244 -32.38 3.22 -9.30
CA ARG A 244 -32.99 1.90 -9.47
C ARG A 244 -31.94 0.94 -10.02
N PHE A 245 -31.86 -0.25 -9.49
CA PHE A 245 -30.89 -1.28 -9.90
C PHE A 245 -31.62 -2.53 -10.40
N SER A 246 -31.21 -2.99 -11.57
CA SER A 246 -31.71 -4.23 -12.20
C SER A 246 -31.23 -5.48 -11.49
#